data_69db3ecd83c0accbf3602d9b0a4fdc34
#
_entry.id   69db3ecd83c0accbf3602d9b0a4fdc34
#
_cell.length_a   1.000
_cell.length_b   1.000
_cell.length_c   1.000
_cell.angle_alpha   90.00
_cell.angle_beta   90.00
_cell.angle_gamma   90.00
#
_symmetry.space_group_name_H-M   'P 1'
#
loop_
_entity.id
_entity.type
_entity.pdbx_description
1 polymer ?
#
loop_
_entity_poly.entity_id
_entity_poly.type
_entity_poly.pdbx_seq_one_letter_code
_entity_poly.pdbx_strand_id
1 'polypeptide(L)'
;KEVYVAKHEIRPEAVVQESDLLAVRRTVDRMPQNYVTDKKQLVGKIATRHINPKEVLKGSSFSTPPLVKVGDRLLIVYETPNLLLSVQGISMAKGHLGERIPVRNTESKMVVYAQVKSRNLVQVN
;
A
#
# COMPACT_ATOMS: atom_id res chain seq x y z
N LYS A 1 8.58 -19.25 20.75
CA LYS A 1 7.63 -18.80 19.75
C LYS A 1 8.38 -18.29 18.52
N GLU A 2 7.86 -18.56 17.35
CA GLU A 2 8.52 -18.19 16.11
C GLU A 2 8.12 -16.79 15.68
N VAL A 3 9.12 -15.97 15.36
CA VAL A 3 8.91 -14.60 14.88
C VAL A 3 9.81 -14.37 13.68
N TYR A 4 9.64 -13.22 13.02
CA TYR A 4 10.44 -12.87 11.85
C TYR A 4 11.41 -11.75 12.17
N VAL A 5 12.62 -11.89 11.65
CA VAL A 5 13.65 -10.84 11.69
C VAL A 5 14.03 -10.49 10.26
N ALA A 6 14.61 -9.31 10.09
CA ALA A 6 15.15 -8.90 8.80
C ALA A 6 16.43 -9.70 8.52
N LYS A 7 16.49 -10.34 7.37
CA LYS A 7 17.67 -11.10 6.95
C LYS A 7 18.84 -10.18 6.61
N HIS A 8 18.51 -9.00 6.11
CA HIS A 8 19.44 -7.93 5.76
C HIS A 8 18.74 -6.59 5.98
N GLU A 9 19.44 -5.49 5.72
CA GLU A 9 18.86 -4.15 5.81
C GLU A 9 17.63 -3.99 4.93
N ILE A 10 16.58 -3.36 5.47
CA ILE A 10 15.39 -2.98 4.71
C ILE A 10 15.27 -1.46 4.78
N ARG A 11 15.29 -0.81 3.63
CA ARG A 11 15.23 0.65 3.54
C ARG A 11 13.80 1.14 3.61
N PRO A 12 13.57 2.39 4.07
CA PRO A 12 12.24 2.99 4.02
C PRO A 12 11.67 2.94 2.59
N GLU A 13 10.37 2.70 2.50
CA GLU A 13 9.62 2.58 1.25
C GLU A 13 9.93 1.33 0.43
N ALA A 14 10.88 0.50 0.86
CA ALA A 14 11.15 -0.75 0.17
C ALA A 14 10.01 -1.74 0.37
N VAL A 15 9.64 -2.44 -0.70
CA VAL A 15 8.63 -3.50 -0.63
C VAL A 15 9.27 -4.76 -0.06
N VAL A 16 8.65 -5.31 0.98
CA VAL A 16 9.16 -6.51 1.65
C VAL A 16 8.89 -7.74 0.79
N GLN A 17 9.93 -8.52 0.57
CA GLN A 17 9.86 -9.80 -0.14
C GLN A 17 10.12 -10.94 0.84
N GLU A 18 9.69 -12.13 0.47
CA GLU A 18 9.91 -13.30 1.32
C GLU A 18 11.40 -13.54 1.60
N SER A 19 12.25 -13.23 0.62
CA SER A 19 13.71 -13.35 0.76
C SER A 19 14.33 -12.37 1.76
N ASP A 20 13.58 -11.36 2.18
CA ASP A 20 14.05 -10.39 3.19
C ASP A 20 13.84 -10.88 4.62
N LEU A 21 13.13 -12.00 4.80
CA LEU A 21 12.64 -12.46 6.08
C LEU A 21 13.35 -13.73 6.53
N LEU A 22 13.59 -13.84 7.83
CA LEU A 22 14.15 -15.02 8.45
C LEU A 22 13.32 -15.35 9.68
N ALA A 23 12.82 -16.59 9.74
CA ALA A 23 12.07 -17.06 10.91
C ALA A 23 13.07 -17.47 12.00
N VAL A 24 12.87 -16.97 13.20
CA VAL A 24 13.71 -17.31 14.36
C VAL A 24 12.82 -17.56 15.57
N ARG A 25 13.37 -18.31 16.54
CA ARG A 25 12.67 -18.53 17.80
C ARG A 25 13.16 -17.53 18.83
N ARG A 26 12.22 -16.96 19.58
CA ARG A 26 12.50 -16.00 20.66
C ARG A 26 11.64 -16.33 21.86
N THR A 27 12.13 -15.98 23.05
CA THR A 27 11.35 -16.09 24.27
C THR A 27 10.36 -14.93 24.36
N VAL A 28 9.15 -15.22 24.83
CA VAL A 28 8.04 -14.25 24.82
C VAL A 28 8.32 -13.02 25.65
N ASP A 29 8.99 -13.19 26.79
CA ASP A 29 9.27 -12.10 27.74
C ASP A 29 10.33 -11.10 27.25
N ARG A 30 11.00 -11.39 26.15
CA ARG A 30 11.99 -10.48 25.53
C ARG A 30 11.54 -9.93 24.19
N MET A 31 10.27 -10.09 23.88
CA MET A 31 9.73 -9.67 22.59
C MET A 31 9.18 -8.26 22.66
N PRO A 32 9.40 -7.44 21.61
CA PRO A 32 8.68 -6.18 21.51
C PRO A 32 7.18 -6.45 21.30
N GLN A 33 6.38 -5.48 21.71
CA GLN A 33 4.94 -5.57 21.43
C GLN A 33 4.71 -5.49 19.92
N ASN A 34 3.63 -6.12 19.46
CA ASN A 34 3.22 -6.09 18.05
C ASN A 34 4.18 -6.78 17.10
N TYR A 35 4.95 -7.75 17.60
CA TYR A 35 5.79 -8.55 16.72
C TYR A 35 4.93 -9.42 15.79
N VAL A 36 5.46 -9.69 14.60
CA VAL A 36 4.73 -10.41 13.56
C VAL A 36 5.08 -11.89 13.62
N THR A 37 4.05 -12.74 13.63
CA THR A 37 4.20 -14.20 13.65
C THR A 37 3.83 -14.86 12.33
N ASP A 38 3.23 -14.10 11.41
CA ASP A 38 2.80 -14.59 10.09
C ASP A 38 3.44 -13.73 9.00
N LYS A 39 4.29 -14.37 8.18
CA LYS A 39 4.96 -13.65 7.09
C LYS A 39 4.02 -13.02 6.09
N LYS A 40 2.78 -13.52 5.99
CA LYS A 40 1.77 -12.94 5.09
C LYS A 40 1.39 -11.52 5.50
N GLN A 41 1.63 -11.15 6.75
CA GLN A 41 1.39 -9.79 7.23
C GLN A 41 2.51 -8.83 6.83
N LEU A 42 3.61 -9.33 6.31
CA LEU A 42 4.79 -8.54 5.96
C LEU A 42 5.06 -8.49 4.46
N VAL A 43 4.93 -9.63 3.78
CA VAL A 43 5.23 -9.71 2.35
C VAL A 43 4.29 -8.81 1.56
N GLY A 44 4.87 -7.96 0.70
CA GLY A 44 4.10 -7.00 -0.09
C GLY A 44 3.84 -5.67 0.60
N LYS A 45 4.19 -5.54 1.88
CA LYS A 45 4.09 -4.27 2.60
C LYS A 45 5.32 -3.42 2.32
N ILE A 46 5.26 -2.15 2.66
CA ILE A 46 6.43 -1.27 2.59
C ILE A 46 6.89 -0.92 4.01
N ALA A 47 8.20 -0.82 4.16
CA ALA A 47 8.79 -0.39 5.43
C ALA A 47 8.57 1.11 5.60
N THR A 48 8.14 1.54 6.80
CA THR A 48 7.91 2.96 7.10
C THR A 48 9.15 3.62 7.68
N ARG A 49 10.16 2.83 8.01
CA ARG A 49 11.44 3.31 8.52
C ARG A 49 12.54 2.33 8.12
N HIS A 50 13.78 2.71 8.39
CA HIS A 50 14.93 1.83 8.17
C HIS A 50 14.88 0.67 9.17
N ILE A 51 15.08 -0.55 8.68
CA ILE A 51 15.14 -1.77 9.49
C ILE A 51 16.55 -2.32 9.42
N ASN A 52 17.15 -2.56 10.58
CA ASN A 52 18.50 -3.13 10.67
C ASN A 52 18.46 -4.64 10.47
N PRO A 53 19.57 -5.26 9.98
CA PRO A 53 19.65 -6.71 9.90
C PRO A 53 19.42 -7.34 11.29
N LYS A 54 18.70 -8.46 11.30
CA LYS A 54 18.38 -9.24 12.50
C LYS A 54 17.43 -8.54 13.48
N GLU A 55 16.90 -7.39 13.12
CA GLU A 55 15.88 -6.70 13.92
C GLU A 55 14.58 -7.50 13.89
N VAL A 56 13.94 -7.69 15.05
CA VAL A 56 12.63 -8.34 15.14
C VAL A 56 11.58 -7.41 14.52
N LEU A 57 10.78 -7.96 13.62
CA LEU A 57 9.86 -7.16 12.82
C LEU A 57 8.53 -6.97 13.54
N LYS A 58 8.09 -5.71 13.59
CA LYS A 58 6.82 -5.29 14.19
C LYS A 58 5.86 -4.82 13.11
N GLY A 59 4.58 -5.10 13.29
CA GLY A 59 3.57 -4.65 12.34
C GLY A 59 3.54 -3.14 12.16
N SER A 60 3.84 -2.37 13.23
CA SER A 60 3.83 -0.91 13.18
C SER A 60 4.90 -0.30 12.29
N SER A 61 5.91 -1.07 11.89
CA SER A 61 6.99 -0.61 11.02
C SER A 61 6.67 -0.79 9.53
N PHE A 62 5.48 -1.26 9.21
CA PHE A 62 5.09 -1.56 7.82
C PHE A 62 3.72 -1.01 7.52
N SER A 63 3.49 -0.67 6.25
CA SER A 63 2.19 -0.19 5.79
C SER A 63 1.86 -0.78 4.43
N THR A 64 0.57 -0.80 4.11
CA THR A 64 0.12 -1.25 2.78
C THR A 64 0.47 -0.17 1.77
N PRO A 65 1.13 -0.53 0.65
CA PRO A 65 1.44 0.46 -0.38
C PRO A 65 0.15 0.96 -1.03
N PRO A 66 0.12 2.22 -1.49
CA PRO A 66 -1.04 2.74 -2.19
C PRO A 66 -1.20 2.03 -3.55
N LEU A 67 -2.46 1.87 -3.99
CA LEU A 67 -2.75 1.34 -5.32
C LEU A 67 -2.49 2.39 -6.40
N VAL A 68 -2.73 3.66 -6.07
CA VAL A 68 -2.62 4.78 -6.99
C VAL A 68 -1.62 5.77 -6.42
N LYS A 69 -0.74 6.29 -7.28
CA LYS A 69 0.27 7.29 -6.92
C LYS A 69 -0.01 8.58 -7.68
N VAL A 70 0.53 9.69 -7.17
CA VAL A 70 0.44 10.98 -7.86
C VAL A 70 1.01 10.85 -9.26
N GLY A 71 0.26 11.31 -10.25
CA GLY A 71 0.68 11.28 -11.65
C GLY A 71 0.28 10.02 -12.39
N ASP A 72 -0.28 9.02 -11.72
CA ASP A 72 -0.71 7.80 -12.39
C ASP A 72 -1.86 8.10 -13.34
N ARG A 73 -1.80 7.47 -14.53
CA ARG A 73 -2.89 7.52 -15.49
C ARG A 73 -3.91 6.44 -15.14
N LEU A 74 -5.18 6.84 -15.18
CA LEU A 74 -6.24 5.92 -14.82
C LEU A 74 -7.53 6.30 -15.55
N LEU A 75 -8.54 5.44 -15.42
CA LEU A 75 -9.86 5.70 -15.95
C LEU A 75 -10.75 6.22 -14.83
N ILE A 76 -11.47 7.31 -15.13
CA ILE A 76 -12.50 7.84 -14.25
C ILE A 76 -13.84 7.31 -14.79
N VAL A 77 -14.53 6.52 -13.98
CA VAL A 77 -15.80 5.92 -14.38
C VAL A 77 -16.95 6.66 -13.71
N TYR A 78 -17.91 7.06 -14.53
CA TYR A 78 -19.19 7.63 -14.09
C TYR A 78 -20.26 6.59 -14.38
N GLU A 79 -20.93 6.14 -13.35
CA GLU A 79 -21.94 5.10 -13.50
C GLU A 79 -23.25 5.55 -12.88
N THR A 80 -24.31 5.54 -13.69
CA THR A 80 -25.68 5.75 -13.25
C THR A 80 -26.52 4.59 -13.76
N PRO A 81 -27.79 4.43 -13.30
CA PRO A 81 -28.61 3.32 -13.81
C PRO A 81 -28.77 3.28 -15.32
N ASN A 82 -28.64 4.43 -15.99
CA ASN A 82 -28.88 4.54 -17.44
C ASN A 82 -27.60 4.87 -18.22
N LEU A 83 -26.47 5.06 -17.56
CA LEU A 83 -25.26 5.53 -18.24
C LEU A 83 -24.02 4.97 -17.60
N LEU A 84 -23.11 4.50 -18.45
CA LEU A 84 -21.75 4.15 -18.05
C LEU A 84 -20.82 4.94 -18.96
N LEU A 85 -19.99 5.79 -18.35
CA LEU A 85 -19.05 6.63 -19.08
C LEU A 85 -17.70 6.54 -18.44
N SER A 86 -16.65 6.38 -19.24
CA SER A 86 -15.28 6.42 -18.74
C SER A 86 -14.48 7.48 -19.49
N VAL A 87 -13.65 8.21 -18.74
CA VAL A 87 -12.76 9.23 -19.30
C VAL A 87 -11.38 9.04 -18.71
N GLN A 88 -10.37 9.53 -19.42
CA GLN A 88 -8.99 9.42 -18.94
C GLN A 88 -8.70 10.51 -17.91
N GLY A 89 -7.97 10.13 -16.89
CA GLY A 89 -7.57 11.04 -15.84
C GLY A 89 -6.15 10.80 -15.34
N ILE A 90 -5.68 11.75 -14.55
CA ILE A 90 -4.38 11.67 -13.89
C ILE A 90 -4.62 11.89 -12.41
N SER A 91 -4.09 10.99 -11.59
CA SER A 91 -4.24 11.11 -10.15
C SER A 91 -3.45 12.29 -9.61
N MET A 92 -4.09 13.07 -8.75
CA MET A 92 -3.48 14.22 -8.08
C MET A 92 -2.99 13.86 -6.68
N ALA A 93 -3.27 12.64 -6.22
CA ALA A 93 -2.89 12.18 -4.88
C ALA A 93 -2.68 10.67 -4.90
N LYS A 94 -1.98 10.17 -3.89
CA LYS A 94 -1.91 8.73 -3.69
C LYS A 94 -3.21 8.24 -3.05
N GLY A 95 -3.55 6.99 -3.28
CA GLY A 95 -4.77 6.42 -2.70
C GLY A 95 -4.72 4.91 -2.56
N HIS A 96 -5.33 4.44 -1.49
CA HIS A 96 -5.54 3.01 -1.24
C HIS A 96 -6.94 2.63 -1.70
N LEU A 97 -7.19 1.34 -1.81
CA LEU A 97 -8.49 0.82 -2.20
C LEU A 97 -9.59 1.43 -1.33
N GLY A 98 -10.64 1.95 -1.96
CA GLY A 98 -11.79 2.53 -1.30
C GLY A 98 -11.66 3.99 -0.91
N GLU A 99 -10.47 4.57 -0.96
CA GLU A 99 -10.28 5.99 -0.65
C GLU A 99 -10.76 6.89 -1.77
N ARG A 100 -11.26 8.06 -1.41
CA ARG A 100 -11.61 9.10 -2.39
C ARG A 100 -10.43 10.03 -2.57
N ILE A 101 -10.03 10.22 -3.82
CA ILE A 101 -8.87 11.03 -4.17
C ILE A 101 -9.22 12.02 -5.28
N PRO A 102 -8.52 13.16 -5.35
CA PRO A 102 -8.69 14.09 -6.46
C PRO A 102 -8.01 13.55 -7.71
N VAL A 103 -8.75 13.58 -8.82
CA VAL A 103 -8.28 13.11 -10.11
C VAL A 103 -8.65 14.16 -11.16
N ARG A 104 -7.69 14.50 -12.02
CA ARG A 104 -7.92 15.50 -13.07
C ARG A 104 -8.29 14.82 -14.38
N ASN A 105 -9.40 15.22 -14.96
CA ASN A 105 -9.80 14.80 -16.31
C ASN A 105 -8.79 15.42 -17.30
N THR A 106 -8.18 14.59 -18.15
CA THR A 106 -7.13 15.05 -19.06
C THR A 106 -7.66 15.97 -20.17
N GLU A 107 -8.95 15.85 -20.54
CA GLU A 107 -9.54 16.70 -21.58
C GLU A 107 -10.04 18.02 -21.01
N SER A 108 -10.90 17.96 -20.00
CA SER A 108 -11.53 19.16 -19.44
C SER A 108 -10.60 19.92 -18.50
N LYS A 109 -9.55 19.26 -17.98
CA LYS A 109 -8.65 19.78 -16.96
C LYS A 109 -9.31 20.00 -15.60
N MET A 110 -10.56 19.59 -15.45
CA MET A 110 -11.29 19.70 -14.20
C MET A 110 -10.91 18.58 -13.26
N VAL A 111 -10.90 18.89 -11.95
CA VAL A 111 -10.59 17.92 -10.90
C VAL A 111 -11.88 17.43 -10.27
N VAL A 112 -12.00 16.12 -10.16
CA VAL A 112 -13.12 15.48 -9.47
C VAL A 112 -12.58 14.56 -8.38
N TYR A 113 -13.40 14.31 -7.37
CA TYR A 113 -13.05 13.33 -6.34
C TYR A 113 -13.69 12.00 -6.69
N ALA A 114 -12.89 10.94 -6.69
CA ALA A 114 -13.35 9.62 -7.09
C ALA A 114 -12.78 8.56 -6.16
N GLN A 115 -13.51 7.48 -6.03
CA GLN A 115 -13.11 6.37 -5.16
C GLN A 115 -12.21 5.40 -5.91
N VAL A 116 -11.10 5.02 -5.28
CA VAL A 116 -10.16 4.06 -5.86
C VAL A 116 -10.79 2.67 -5.85
N LYS A 117 -10.94 2.08 -7.03
CA LYS A 117 -11.49 0.73 -7.21
C LYS A 117 -10.42 -0.29 -7.56
N SER A 118 -9.38 0.13 -8.26
CA SER A 118 -8.24 -0.72 -8.61
C SER A 118 -7.05 0.19 -8.92
N ARG A 119 -5.96 -0.42 -9.34
CA ARG A 119 -4.71 0.30 -9.64
C ARG A 119 -4.89 1.39 -10.69
N ASN A 120 -5.80 1.20 -11.64
CA ASN A 120 -5.98 2.14 -12.76
C ASN A 120 -7.42 2.56 -12.96
N LEU A 121 -8.27 2.38 -11.96
CA LEU A 121 -9.69 2.67 -12.06
C LEU A 121 -10.19 3.39 -10.82
N VAL A 122 -10.85 4.54 -11.04
CA VAL A 122 -11.54 5.29 -9.98
C VAL A 122 -12.98 5.54 -10.42
N GLN A 123 -13.87 5.66 -9.47
CA GLN A 123 -15.30 5.80 -9.75
C GLN A 123 -15.88 7.03 -9.07
N VAL A 124 -16.64 7.80 -9.83
CA VAL A 124 -17.41 8.93 -9.32
C VAL A 124 -18.85 8.46 -9.17
N ASN A 125 -19.40 8.64 -7.98
CA ASN A 125 -20.78 8.30 -7.68
C ASN A 125 -21.65 9.56 -7.65
#